data_f4f4118251eb0793b834e9a187cdfb59
#
_entry.id   f4f4118251eb0793b834e9a187cdfb59
#
_cell.length_a   1.000
_cell.length_b   1.000
_cell.length_c   1.000
_cell.angle_alpha   90.00
_cell.angle_beta   90.00
_cell.angle_gamma   90.00
#
_symmetry.space_group_name_H-M   'P 1'
#
loop_
_entity.id
_entity.type
_entity.pdbx_description
1 polymer ?
#
loop_
_entity_poly.entity_id
_entity_poly.type
_entity_poly.pdbx_seq_one_letter_code
_entity_poly.pdbx_strand_id
1 'polypeptide(L)'
;MSELNSGRRPHIVVVGSINMDLVVRCGVLPRPGETLSGSSFAEIPGGKGANQAVAAARLGAHVTMIGRVGDDAFGATLKASLERDGIDTDCVHTTAGISSGLAVISVEDSGQNSIIVLPGANGRLTTDDVKAASQVIRDADVVLLQFEVPMAVIAETIRIARTSKKTKIIVDPAPASKELPPEIFQADWLCPNETEAEALSGQAVSSPEDSHKAARWLRSKGVTNPVITMGAQGIVWCDETGQCRTATPFAVTPVDTTAAGDAFAGALGVALAEGMSNPNALRFACATGALATTKPGAQPAIPTRDVVEQLLQTQPEAARL
;
A
#
# COMPACT_ATOMS: atom_id res chain seq x y z
N MET A 1 -9.85 -26.35 12.24
CA MET A 1 -8.48 -26.05 12.69
C MET A 1 -7.57 -26.67 11.65
N SER A 2 -7.24 -25.92 10.59
CA SER A 2 -6.26 -26.33 9.58
C SER A 2 -4.88 -26.05 10.15
N GLU A 3 -3.98 -27.01 10.00
CA GLU A 3 -2.58 -26.95 10.41
C GLU A 3 -1.97 -25.62 9.93
N LEU A 4 -1.64 -24.75 10.88
CA LEU A 4 -0.79 -23.60 10.66
C LEU A 4 0.54 -24.12 10.14
N ASN A 5 0.85 -23.76 8.91
CA ASN A 5 2.00 -24.19 8.16
C ASN A 5 3.28 -23.87 8.96
N SER A 6 4.00 -24.92 9.31
CA SER A 6 5.14 -25.00 10.21
C SER A 6 6.21 -23.93 9.95
N GLY A 7 6.40 -22.98 10.88
CA GLY A 7 7.74 -22.45 11.22
C GLY A 7 8.42 -21.46 10.26
N ARG A 8 7.96 -21.26 9.03
CA ARG A 8 8.57 -20.32 8.08
C ARG A 8 7.80 -18.98 8.11
N ARG A 9 8.53 -17.87 8.30
CA ARG A 9 7.95 -16.55 8.11
C ARG A 9 7.52 -16.38 6.65
N PRO A 10 6.32 -15.79 6.38
CA PRO A 10 5.92 -15.46 5.02
C PRO A 10 6.92 -14.48 4.38
N HIS A 11 7.26 -14.69 3.12
CA HIS A 11 8.18 -13.82 2.39
C HIS A 11 7.39 -12.89 1.47
N ILE A 12 7.45 -11.60 1.77
CA ILE A 12 6.80 -10.53 1.02
C ILE A 12 7.87 -9.74 0.28
N VAL A 13 7.70 -9.57 -1.03
CA VAL A 13 8.52 -8.67 -1.83
C VAL A 13 7.69 -7.42 -2.15
N VAL A 14 8.26 -6.25 -1.90
CA VAL A 14 7.63 -4.98 -2.24
C VAL A 14 8.47 -4.30 -3.32
N VAL A 15 7.85 -4.01 -4.47
CA VAL A 15 8.49 -3.18 -5.52
C VAL A 15 7.76 -1.85 -5.56
N GLY A 16 8.39 -0.78 -5.10
CA GLY A 16 7.68 0.48 -4.92
C GLY A 16 8.55 1.65 -4.48
N SER A 17 7.86 2.72 -4.10
CA SER A 17 8.42 4.00 -3.72
C SER A 17 8.96 4.02 -2.29
N ILE A 18 9.97 4.88 -2.11
CA ILE A 18 10.57 5.22 -0.82
C ILE A 18 10.69 6.75 -0.80
N ASN A 19 9.93 7.42 0.08
CA ASN A 19 9.87 8.89 0.14
C ASN A 19 10.28 9.41 1.51
N MET A 20 10.76 10.64 1.54
CA MET A 20 10.75 11.45 2.75
C MET A 20 9.56 12.42 2.68
N ASP A 21 8.66 12.33 3.63
CA ASP A 21 7.52 13.21 3.76
C ASP A 21 7.92 14.44 4.59
N LEU A 22 7.89 15.61 3.96
CA LEU A 22 8.18 16.91 4.57
C LEU A 22 6.86 17.54 5.00
N VAL A 23 6.49 17.36 6.27
CA VAL A 23 5.20 17.76 6.79
C VAL A 23 5.30 19.13 7.47
N VAL A 24 4.59 20.12 6.91
CA VAL A 24 4.45 21.47 7.50
C VAL A 24 3.03 21.64 8.01
N ARG A 25 2.87 22.06 9.27
CA ARG A 25 1.57 22.45 9.82
C ARG A 25 1.42 23.96 9.79
N CYS A 26 0.21 24.41 9.45
CA CYS A 26 -0.17 25.83 9.40
C CYS A 26 -1.63 26.00 9.82
N GLY A 27 -2.03 27.21 10.21
CA GLY A 27 -3.42 27.49 10.59
C GLY A 27 -4.40 27.31 9.42
N VAL A 28 -3.97 27.69 8.21
CA VAL A 28 -4.75 27.60 6.96
C VAL A 28 -3.79 27.37 5.80
N LEU A 29 -4.23 26.69 4.74
CA LEU A 29 -3.42 26.51 3.51
C LEU A 29 -3.24 27.85 2.78
N PRO A 30 -2.00 28.19 2.30
CA PRO A 30 -1.74 29.44 1.62
C PRO A 30 -2.47 29.51 0.26
N ARG A 31 -2.99 30.68 -0.05
CA ARG A 31 -3.53 31.01 -1.38
C ARG A 31 -2.39 31.40 -2.33
N PRO A 32 -2.60 31.38 -3.64
CA PRO A 32 -1.61 31.88 -4.59
C PRO A 32 -1.11 33.29 -4.25
N GLY A 33 0.20 33.46 -4.09
CA GLY A 33 0.85 34.72 -3.72
C GLY A 33 0.86 35.04 -2.21
N GLU A 34 0.31 34.20 -1.35
CA GLU A 34 0.28 34.39 0.09
C GLU A 34 1.49 33.75 0.77
N THR A 35 2.02 34.40 1.80
CA THR A 35 3.07 33.88 2.68
C THR A 35 2.51 33.73 4.08
N LEU A 36 2.55 32.53 4.64
CA LEU A 36 2.08 32.22 5.99
C LEU A 36 3.22 31.69 6.87
N SER A 37 3.04 31.83 8.17
CA SER A 37 3.94 31.16 9.15
C SER A 37 3.42 29.77 9.47
N GLY A 38 4.27 28.76 9.33
CA GLY A 38 4.00 27.41 9.82
C GLY A 38 4.14 27.33 11.33
N SER A 39 3.47 26.39 11.95
CA SER A 39 3.51 26.11 13.40
C SER A 39 4.49 24.98 13.76
N SER A 40 4.72 24.02 12.85
CA SER A 40 5.68 22.93 13.04
C SER A 40 6.14 22.36 11.71
N PHE A 41 7.28 21.66 11.77
CA PHE A 41 7.86 20.90 10.65
C PHE A 41 8.30 19.52 11.12
N ALA A 42 8.12 18.50 10.29
CA ALA A 42 8.60 17.15 10.54
C ALA A 42 9.07 16.48 9.24
N GLU A 43 10.13 15.68 9.37
CA GLU A 43 10.62 14.76 8.34
C GLU A 43 10.17 13.36 8.74
N ILE A 44 9.33 12.71 7.94
CA ILE A 44 8.73 11.42 8.25
C ILE A 44 9.03 10.45 7.10
N PRO A 45 9.67 9.30 7.34
CA PRO A 45 9.78 8.27 6.32
C PRO A 45 8.39 7.83 5.84
N GLY A 46 8.24 7.76 4.51
CA GLY A 46 6.99 7.48 3.83
C GLY A 46 7.22 6.82 2.47
N GLY A 47 6.28 7.04 1.55
CA GLY A 47 6.22 6.36 0.26
C GLY A 47 5.41 5.07 0.34
N LYS A 48 4.48 4.87 -0.59
CA LYS A 48 3.54 3.74 -0.56
C LYS A 48 4.25 2.39 -0.46
N GLY A 49 5.32 2.19 -1.25
CA GLY A 49 6.11 0.96 -1.17
C GLY A 49 6.72 0.74 0.21
N ALA A 50 7.38 1.75 0.75
CA ALA A 50 7.98 1.68 2.08
C ALA A 50 6.93 1.48 3.18
N ASN A 51 5.78 2.16 3.10
CA ASN A 51 4.68 1.99 4.06
C ASN A 51 4.13 0.56 4.06
N GLN A 52 3.91 -0.03 2.88
CA GLN A 52 3.43 -1.42 2.74
C GLN A 52 4.47 -2.43 3.24
N ALA A 53 5.76 -2.16 2.99
CA ALA A 53 6.85 -2.97 3.50
C ALA A 53 6.92 -2.94 5.04
N VAL A 54 6.82 -1.75 5.65
CA VAL A 54 6.78 -1.57 7.11
C VAL A 54 5.55 -2.27 7.71
N ALA A 55 4.38 -2.15 7.08
CA ALA A 55 3.17 -2.84 7.53
C ALA A 55 3.37 -4.37 7.54
N ALA A 56 3.88 -4.93 6.46
CA ALA A 56 4.14 -6.36 6.37
C ALA A 56 5.19 -6.84 7.41
N ALA A 57 6.26 -6.07 7.60
CA ALA A 57 7.32 -6.40 8.57
C ALA A 57 6.82 -6.40 10.02
N ARG A 58 6.06 -5.35 10.42
CA ARG A 58 5.47 -5.24 11.76
C ARG A 58 4.41 -6.31 12.05
N LEU A 59 3.84 -6.89 11.01
CA LEU A 59 2.91 -8.01 11.10
C LEU A 59 3.60 -9.38 11.07
N GLY A 60 4.95 -9.41 11.03
CA GLY A 60 5.76 -10.61 11.22
C GLY A 60 6.29 -11.27 9.95
N ALA A 61 6.12 -10.66 8.77
CA ALA A 61 6.71 -11.17 7.54
C ALA A 61 8.23 -10.94 7.47
N HIS A 62 8.92 -11.77 6.69
CA HIS A 62 10.21 -11.43 6.11
C HIS A 62 9.95 -10.59 4.86
N VAL A 63 10.50 -9.38 4.80
CA VAL A 63 10.21 -8.42 3.73
C VAL A 63 11.49 -8.05 3.00
N THR A 64 11.46 -8.13 1.67
CA THR A 64 12.51 -7.59 0.80
C THR A 64 11.95 -6.39 0.04
N MET A 65 12.60 -5.22 0.16
CA MET A 65 12.24 -4.02 -0.58
C MET A 65 13.09 -3.91 -1.85
N ILE A 66 12.42 -3.71 -3.00
CA ILE A 66 13.05 -3.39 -4.29
C ILE A 66 12.65 -1.96 -4.63
N GLY A 67 13.62 -1.06 -4.71
CA GLY A 67 13.38 0.35 -4.93
C GLY A 67 14.65 1.15 -5.17
N ARG A 68 14.52 2.47 -5.17
CA ARG A 68 15.65 3.40 -5.31
C ARG A 68 15.54 4.56 -4.35
N VAL A 69 16.69 4.99 -3.85
CA VAL A 69 16.87 6.25 -3.09
C VAL A 69 17.92 7.11 -3.79
N GLY A 70 17.95 8.39 -3.46
CA GLY A 70 18.98 9.31 -3.93
C GLY A 70 20.31 9.17 -3.17
N ASP A 71 21.34 9.85 -3.65
CA ASP A 71 22.62 10.02 -2.95
C ASP A 71 22.63 11.25 -2.01
N ASP A 72 21.45 11.71 -1.64
CA ASP A 72 21.22 12.78 -0.68
C ASP A 72 21.16 12.28 0.78
N ALA A 73 21.05 13.21 1.74
CA ALA A 73 20.95 12.87 3.15
C ALA A 73 19.72 12.02 3.49
N PHE A 74 18.63 12.16 2.73
CA PHE A 74 17.42 11.38 2.93
C PHE A 74 17.59 9.92 2.50
N GLY A 75 18.36 9.65 1.44
CA GLY A 75 18.58 8.29 0.96
C GLY A 75 19.13 7.35 2.02
N ALA A 76 20.19 7.78 2.73
CA ALA A 76 20.75 7.00 3.83
C ALA A 76 19.77 6.84 5.00
N THR A 77 19.05 7.91 5.36
CA THR A 77 18.06 7.92 6.44
C THR A 77 16.89 6.97 6.16
N LEU A 78 16.37 7.00 4.92
CA LEU A 78 15.25 6.16 4.48
C LEU A 78 15.63 4.67 4.48
N LYS A 79 16.82 4.35 3.97
CA LYS A 79 17.33 2.96 3.98
C LYS A 79 17.50 2.45 5.40
N ALA A 80 18.15 3.22 6.28
CA ALA A 80 18.30 2.87 7.69
C ALA A 80 16.96 2.76 8.43
N SER A 81 15.92 3.51 8.01
CA SER A 81 14.58 3.38 8.58
C SER A 81 13.94 2.03 8.24
N LEU A 82 14.04 1.58 7.00
CA LEU A 82 13.56 0.27 6.58
C LEU A 82 14.29 -0.87 7.31
N GLU A 83 15.62 -0.77 7.42
CA GLU A 83 16.45 -1.75 8.13
C GLU A 83 16.09 -1.87 9.62
N ARG A 84 15.70 -0.76 10.27
CA ARG A 84 15.22 -0.77 11.67
C ARG A 84 13.92 -1.53 11.87
N ASP A 85 13.03 -1.55 10.87
CA ASP A 85 11.83 -2.39 10.85
C ASP A 85 12.14 -3.84 10.39
N GLY A 86 13.42 -4.21 10.19
CA GLY A 86 13.85 -5.56 9.81
C GLY A 86 13.62 -5.90 8.34
N ILE A 87 13.48 -4.90 7.48
CA ILE A 87 13.29 -5.05 6.05
C ILE A 87 14.64 -5.21 5.36
N ASP A 88 14.76 -6.23 4.50
CA ASP A 88 15.92 -6.43 3.64
C ASP A 88 15.95 -5.36 2.55
N THR A 89 17.05 -4.59 2.50
CA THR A 89 17.28 -3.47 1.59
C THR A 89 18.40 -3.74 0.57
N ASP A 90 18.84 -4.97 0.38
CA ASP A 90 19.91 -5.32 -0.57
C ASP A 90 19.55 -4.95 -2.01
N CYS A 91 18.25 -4.95 -2.34
CA CYS A 91 17.70 -4.52 -3.63
C CYS A 91 17.26 -3.05 -3.65
N VAL A 92 17.62 -2.24 -2.64
CA VAL A 92 17.40 -0.79 -2.66
C VAL A 92 18.68 -0.10 -3.14
N HIS A 93 18.64 0.38 -4.38
CA HIS A 93 19.81 0.99 -5.04
C HIS A 93 19.85 2.50 -4.82
N THR A 94 21.05 3.05 -4.66
CA THR A 94 21.29 4.50 -4.63
C THR A 94 21.50 5.02 -6.05
N THR A 95 20.81 6.11 -6.41
CA THR A 95 20.93 6.77 -7.71
C THR A 95 21.75 8.05 -7.57
N ALA A 96 22.94 8.11 -8.17
CA ALA A 96 23.83 9.25 -8.08
C ALA A 96 23.25 10.49 -8.78
N GLY A 97 23.44 11.67 -8.18
CA GLY A 97 23.04 12.97 -8.71
C GLY A 97 21.53 13.20 -8.78
N ILE A 98 20.74 12.36 -8.11
CA ILE A 98 19.27 12.46 -8.07
C ILE A 98 18.83 12.48 -6.60
N SER A 99 17.87 13.34 -6.25
CA SER A 99 17.27 13.34 -4.92
C SER A 99 16.45 12.07 -4.67
N SER A 100 16.34 11.68 -3.40
CA SER A 100 15.33 10.70 -2.97
C SER A 100 13.93 11.18 -3.32
N GLY A 101 12.95 10.27 -3.32
CA GLY A 101 11.54 10.63 -3.45
C GLY A 101 11.13 11.53 -2.28
N LEU A 102 10.34 12.57 -2.55
CA LEU A 102 9.85 13.51 -1.56
C LEU A 102 8.35 13.69 -1.69
N ALA A 103 7.65 13.87 -0.56
CA ALA A 103 6.31 14.42 -0.52
C ALA A 103 6.34 15.69 0.34
N VAL A 104 5.98 16.84 -0.24
CA VAL A 104 5.80 18.08 0.50
C VAL A 104 4.34 18.17 0.89
N ILE A 105 4.07 18.13 2.19
CA ILE A 105 2.72 18.01 2.74
C ILE A 105 2.44 19.22 3.62
N SER A 106 1.48 20.06 3.22
CA SER A 106 0.95 21.11 4.07
C SER A 106 -0.35 20.64 4.71
N VAL A 107 -0.46 20.75 6.04
CA VAL A 107 -1.64 20.34 6.81
C VAL A 107 -2.15 21.52 7.61
N GLU A 108 -3.42 21.88 7.40
CA GLU A 108 -4.06 22.93 8.17
C GLU A 108 -4.76 22.42 9.42
N ASP A 109 -5.12 23.32 10.33
CA ASP A 109 -5.75 22.98 11.62
C ASP A 109 -7.09 22.23 11.48
N SER A 110 -7.80 22.39 10.35
CA SER A 110 -9.01 21.62 10.04
C SER A 110 -8.75 20.16 9.67
N GLY A 111 -7.47 19.80 9.43
CA GLY A 111 -7.05 18.48 8.94
C GLY A 111 -7.00 18.35 7.42
N GLN A 112 -7.40 19.38 6.66
CA GLN A 112 -7.21 19.38 5.22
C GLN A 112 -5.72 19.46 4.87
N ASN A 113 -5.33 18.82 3.78
CA ASN A 113 -3.94 18.81 3.33
C ASN A 113 -3.81 19.14 1.85
N SER A 114 -2.60 19.54 1.47
CA SER A 114 -2.15 19.68 0.09
C SER A 114 -0.81 18.98 -0.05
N ILE A 115 -0.68 18.11 -1.05
CA ILE A 115 0.48 17.25 -1.22
C ILE A 115 1.08 17.45 -2.60
N ILE A 116 2.39 17.68 -2.66
CA ILE A 116 3.18 17.68 -3.88
C ILE A 116 4.18 16.54 -3.80
N VAL A 117 4.12 15.60 -4.73
CA VAL A 117 5.05 14.48 -4.80
C VAL A 117 6.12 14.74 -5.85
N LEU A 118 7.37 14.58 -5.47
CA LEU A 118 8.53 14.55 -6.35
C LEU A 118 9.05 13.12 -6.41
N PRO A 119 8.93 12.44 -7.56
CA PRO A 119 9.35 11.03 -7.67
C PRO A 119 10.84 10.81 -7.36
N GLY A 120 11.72 11.75 -7.72
CA GLY A 120 13.15 11.62 -7.49
C GLY A 120 13.71 10.29 -8.00
N ALA A 121 14.44 9.59 -7.13
CA ALA A 121 15.03 8.29 -7.44
C ALA A 121 13.99 7.18 -7.69
N ASN A 122 12.76 7.27 -7.14
CA ASN A 122 11.69 6.30 -7.45
C ASN A 122 11.39 6.28 -8.95
N GLY A 123 11.40 7.46 -9.61
CA GLY A 123 11.20 7.57 -11.05
C GLY A 123 12.35 7.02 -11.90
N ARG A 124 13.45 6.62 -11.27
CA ARG A 124 14.64 6.02 -11.90
C ARG A 124 14.73 4.51 -11.73
N LEU A 125 13.78 3.91 -11.03
CA LEU A 125 13.69 2.44 -10.97
C LEU A 125 13.47 1.89 -12.39
N THR A 126 14.19 0.84 -12.76
CA THR A 126 14.20 0.31 -14.13
C THR A 126 13.73 -1.14 -14.17
N THR A 127 13.36 -1.59 -15.37
CA THR A 127 13.06 -3.02 -15.60
C THR A 127 14.28 -3.91 -15.37
N ASP A 128 15.49 -3.39 -15.52
CA ASP A 128 16.70 -4.17 -15.28
C ASP A 128 16.97 -4.38 -13.78
N ASP A 129 16.56 -3.43 -12.93
CA ASP A 129 16.61 -3.62 -11.48
C ASP A 129 15.72 -4.81 -11.03
N VAL A 130 14.48 -4.88 -11.54
CA VAL A 130 13.58 -6.00 -11.19
C VAL A 130 13.98 -7.31 -11.87
N LYS A 131 14.60 -7.26 -13.04
CA LYS A 131 15.17 -8.46 -13.67
C LYS A 131 16.36 -9.00 -12.87
N ALA A 132 17.22 -8.13 -12.34
CA ALA A 132 18.31 -8.53 -11.45
C ALA A 132 17.77 -9.21 -10.17
N ALA A 133 16.64 -8.73 -9.63
CA ALA A 133 15.95 -9.29 -8.47
C ALA A 133 14.95 -10.42 -8.82
N SER A 134 14.96 -10.93 -10.05
CA SER A 134 13.92 -11.85 -10.55
C SER A 134 13.78 -13.13 -9.73
N GLN A 135 14.86 -13.64 -9.15
CA GLN A 135 14.81 -14.84 -8.30
C GLN A 135 14.08 -14.54 -6.99
N VAL A 136 14.36 -13.41 -6.35
CA VAL A 136 13.70 -12.94 -5.12
C VAL A 136 12.19 -12.77 -5.36
N ILE A 137 11.81 -12.18 -6.50
CA ILE A 137 10.41 -12.01 -6.89
C ILE A 137 9.72 -13.37 -7.08
N ARG A 138 10.35 -14.33 -7.74
CA ARG A 138 9.78 -15.68 -7.96
C ARG A 138 9.64 -16.50 -6.68
N ASP A 139 10.54 -16.29 -5.72
CA ASP A 139 10.57 -17.03 -4.46
C ASP A 139 9.63 -16.44 -3.40
N ALA A 140 9.10 -15.23 -3.63
CA ALA A 140 8.13 -14.59 -2.76
C ALA A 140 6.82 -15.39 -2.66
N ASP A 141 6.18 -15.31 -1.50
CA ASP A 141 4.80 -15.78 -1.32
C ASP A 141 3.82 -14.74 -1.87
N VAL A 142 4.14 -13.45 -1.67
CA VAL A 142 3.35 -12.31 -2.19
C VAL A 142 4.27 -11.21 -2.69
N VAL A 143 3.87 -10.56 -3.79
CA VAL A 143 4.47 -9.32 -4.31
C VAL A 143 3.46 -8.18 -4.17
N LEU A 144 3.89 -7.07 -3.57
CA LEU A 144 3.12 -5.83 -3.42
C LEU A 144 3.62 -4.77 -4.39
N LEU A 145 2.70 -4.10 -5.08
CA LEU A 145 2.97 -3.09 -6.12
C LEU A 145 2.07 -1.86 -5.92
N GLN A 146 2.60 -0.66 -6.23
CA GLN A 146 1.88 0.62 -6.22
C GLN A 146 2.29 1.45 -7.43
N PHE A 147 1.61 2.57 -7.71
CA PHE A 147 1.84 3.36 -8.92
C PHE A 147 2.76 4.58 -8.70
N GLU A 148 3.62 4.55 -7.70
CA GLU A 148 4.64 5.60 -7.46
C GLU A 148 6.01 5.30 -8.07
N VAL A 149 6.10 4.26 -8.91
CA VAL A 149 7.28 3.91 -9.71
C VAL A 149 6.87 3.75 -11.17
N PRO A 150 7.82 3.71 -12.13
CA PRO A 150 7.47 3.62 -13.55
C PRO A 150 6.60 2.41 -13.88
N MET A 151 5.53 2.61 -14.64
CA MET A 151 4.57 1.55 -15.02
C MET A 151 5.23 0.36 -15.73
N ALA A 152 6.30 0.61 -16.48
CA ALA A 152 7.07 -0.47 -17.13
C ALA A 152 7.73 -1.42 -16.11
N VAL A 153 8.13 -0.90 -14.95
CA VAL A 153 8.69 -1.68 -13.83
C VAL A 153 7.60 -2.57 -13.22
N ILE A 154 6.41 -2.01 -12.99
CA ILE A 154 5.27 -2.75 -12.44
C ILE A 154 4.87 -3.88 -13.39
N ALA A 155 4.72 -3.58 -14.69
CA ALA A 155 4.40 -4.59 -15.70
C ALA A 155 5.45 -5.71 -15.75
N GLU A 156 6.74 -5.37 -15.72
CA GLU A 156 7.82 -6.37 -15.73
C GLU A 156 7.82 -7.21 -14.46
N THR A 157 7.58 -6.58 -13.30
CA THR A 157 7.47 -7.31 -12.03
C THR A 157 6.34 -8.34 -12.07
N ILE A 158 5.17 -7.95 -12.59
CA ILE A 158 4.03 -8.86 -12.77
C ILE A 158 4.40 -10.02 -13.70
N ARG A 159 5.07 -9.74 -14.84
CA ARG A 159 5.52 -10.80 -15.76
C ARG A 159 6.46 -11.79 -15.07
N ILE A 160 7.44 -11.28 -14.30
CA ILE A 160 8.37 -12.13 -13.54
C ILE A 160 7.62 -12.96 -12.50
N ALA A 161 6.76 -12.35 -11.68
CA ALA A 161 5.99 -13.04 -10.66
C ALA A 161 5.09 -14.12 -11.25
N ARG A 162 4.49 -13.88 -12.41
CA ARG A 162 3.63 -14.86 -13.11
C ARG A 162 4.37 -16.08 -13.66
N THR A 163 5.69 -16.07 -13.72
CA THR A 163 6.47 -17.30 -14.01
C THR A 163 6.46 -18.29 -12.84
N SER A 164 6.13 -17.85 -11.63
CA SER A 164 5.94 -18.66 -10.43
C SER A 164 4.43 -18.91 -10.20
N LYS A 165 4.06 -20.19 -10.02
CA LYS A 165 2.65 -20.55 -9.74
C LYS A 165 2.21 -20.26 -8.30
N LYS A 166 3.15 -20.07 -7.38
CA LYS A 166 2.87 -19.86 -5.95
C LYS A 166 2.74 -18.38 -5.57
N THR A 167 3.43 -17.50 -6.29
CA THR A 167 3.52 -16.07 -5.95
C THR A 167 2.21 -15.35 -6.24
N LYS A 168 1.60 -14.78 -5.21
CA LYS A 168 0.41 -13.95 -5.35
C LYS A 168 0.83 -12.50 -5.62
N ILE A 169 0.03 -11.78 -6.39
CA ILE A 169 0.29 -10.38 -6.77
C ILE A 169 -0.83 -9.51 -6.24
N ILE A 170 -0.48 -8.54 -5.42
CA ILE A 170 -1.39 -7.50 -4.92
C ILE A 170 -0.95 -6.17 -5.52
N VAL A 171 -1.87 -5.46 -6.13
CA VAL A 171 -1.66 -4.12 -6.67
C VAL A 171 -2.57 -3.13 -5.94
N ASP A 172 -1.96 -2.11 -5.36
CA ASP A 172 -2.60 -0.90 -4.89
C ASP A 172 -2.43 0.16 -5.99
N PRO A 173 -3.48 0.49 -6.78
CA PRO A 173 -3.36 1.32 -7.97
C PRO A 173 -3.29 2.82 -7.64
N ALA A 174 -2.58 3.18 -6.59
CA ALA A 174 -2.40 4.53 -6.08
C ALA A 174 -0.99 5.09 -6.40
N PRO A 175 -0.88 6.33 -6.87
CA PRO A 175 -1.96 7.25 -7.25
C PRO A 175 -2.68 6.83 -8.54
N ALA A 176 -3.93 7.27 -8.67
CA ALA A 176 -4.75 6.95 -9.82
C ALA A 176 -4.07 7.27 -11.16
N SER A 177 -4.14 6.34 -12.12
CA SER A 177 -3.60 6.50 -13.47
C SER A 177 -4.64 6.04 -14.49
N LYS A 178 -4.71 6.73 -15.62
CA LYS A 178 -5.59 6.36 -16.74
C LYS A 178 -4.91 5.46 -17.78
N GLU A 179 -3.60 5.51 -17.85
CA GLU A 179 -2.80 4.73 -18.79
C GLU A 179 -2.17 3.56 -18.06
N LEU A 180 -2.74 2.37 -18.25
CA LEU A 180 -2.32 1.16 -17.57
C LEU A 180 -1.85 0.11 -18.57
N PRO A 181 -0.70 -0.52 -18.33
CA PRO A 181 -0.33 -1.72 -19.06
C PRO A 181 -1.29 -2.86 -18.72
N PRO A 182 -1.61 -3.73 -19.71
CA PRO A 182 -2.59 -4.80 -19.52
C PRO A 182 -2.22 -5.81 -18.43
N GLU A 183 -0.95 -5.90 -18.08
CA GLU A 183 -0.43 -6.75 -17.02
C GLU A 183 -1.05 -6.45 -15.65
N ILE A 184 -1.44 -5.19 -15.39
CA ILE A 184 -2.09 -4.80 -14.13
C ILE A 184 -3.33 -5.65 -13.84
N PHE A 185 -4.12 -5.96 -14.87
CA PHE A 185 -5.32 -6.77 -14.71
C PHE A 185 -5.04 -8.28 -14.54
N GLN A 186 -3.77 -8.68 -14.60
CA GLN A 186 -3.35 -10.04 -14.22
C GLN A 186 -3.08 -10.18 -12.72
N ALA A 187 -3.23 -9.11 -11.93
CA ALA A 187 -3.10 -9.17 -10.47
C ALA A 187 -4.10 -10.17 -9.87
N ASP A 188 -3.68 -10.88 -8.80
CA ASP A 188 -4.61 -11.71 -8.02
C ASP A 188 -5.55 -10.82 -7.20
N TRP A 189 -5.02 -9.70 -6.70
CA TRP A 189 -5.73 -8.69 -5.93
C TRP A 189 -5.43 -7.31 -6.49
N LEU A 190 -6.47 -6.52 -6.74
CA LEU A 190 -6.38 -5.11 -7.10
C LEU A 190 -7.26 -4.33 -6.13
N CYS A 191 -6.64 -3.41 -5.38
CA CYS A 191 -7.25 -2.79 -4.20
C CYS A 191 -7.36 -1.25 -4.32
N PRO A 192 -8.11 -0.71 -5.32
CA PRO A 192 -8.35 0.72 -5.42
C PRO A 192 -9.28 1.25 -4.32
N ASN A 193 -9.13 2.54 -3.98
CA ASN A 193 -10.18 3.29 -3.32
C ASN A 193 -11.24 3.78 -4.35
N GLU A 194 -12.26 4.53 -3.89
CA GLU A 194 -13.32 5.03 -4.76
C GLU A 194 -12.79 5.89 -5.91
N THR A 195 -11.87 6.82 -5.62
CA THR A 195 -11.29 7.73 -6.63
C THR A 195 -10.44 6.97 -7.66
N GLU A 196 -9.67 6.01 -7.21
CA GLU A 196 -8.85 5.16 -8.08
C GLU A 196 -9.73 4.24 -8.91
N ALA A 197 -10.78 3.65 -8.32
CA ALA A 197 -11.75 2.82 -9.03
C ALA A 197 -12.51 3.62 -10.10
N GLU A 198 -12.84 4.88 -9.83
CA GLU A 198 -13.41 5.80 -10.81
C GLU A 198 -12.43 6.06 -11.97
N ALA A 199 -11.17 6.38 -11.66
CA ALA A 199 -10.14 6.62 -12.67
C ALA A 199 -9.89 5.38 -13.56
N LEU A 200 -9.92 4.18 -12.97
CA LEU A 200 -9.73 2.91 -13.66
C LEU A 200 -10.92 2.55 -14.57
N SER A 201 -12.13 2.69 -14.05
CA SER A 201 -13.36 2.26 -14.75
C SER A 201 -13.94 3.31 -15.68
N GLY A 202 -13.60 4.58 -15.47
CA GLY A 202 -14.24 5.73 -16.14
C GLY A 202 -15.68 5.99 -15.68
N GLN A 203 -16.13 5.37 -14.57
CA GLN A 203 -17.48 5.51 -14.02
C GLN A 203 -17.37 6.07 -12.60
N ALA A 204 -18.29 6.99 -12.24
CA ALA A 204 -18.34 7.55 -10.89
C ALA A 204 -18.54 6.43 -9.84
N VAL A 205 -17.78 6.52 -8.75
CA VAL A 205 -17.85 5.59 -7.62
C VAL A 205 -18.11 6.39 -6.36
N SER A 206 -19.39 6.63 -6.07
CA SER A 206 -19.84 7.49 -4.97
C SER A 206 -20.73 6.76 -3.95
N SER A 207 -21.04 5.50 -4.20
CA SER A 207 -21.89 4.68 -3.35
C SER A 207 -21.37 3.23 -3.27
N PRO A 208 -21.78 2.44 -2.27
CA PRO A 208 -21.48 1.01 -2.22
C PRO A 208 -21.95 0.26 -3.47
N GLU A 209 -23.07 0.68 -4.07
CA GLU A 209 -23.58 0.07 -5.30
C GLU A 209 -22.64 0.35 -6.50
N ASP A 210 -22.10 1.56 -6.61
CA ASP A 210 -21.12 1.88 -7.65
C ASP A 210 -19.81 1.12 -7.42
N SER A 211 -19.40 0.95 -6.15
CA SER A 211 -18.26 0.11 -5.79
C SER A 211 -18.46 -1.36 -6.21
N HIS A 212 -19.67 -1.89 -6.08
CA HIS A 212 -20.01 -3.22 -6.62
C HIS A 212 -19.90 -3.28 -8.14
N LYS A 213 -20.33 -2.22 -8.86
CA LYS A 213 -20.20 -2.14 -10.33
C LYS A 213 -18.72 -2.06 -10.73
N ALA A 214 -17.94 -1.22 -10.06
CA ALA A 214 -16.50 -1.08 -10.30
C ALA A 214 -15.75 -2.40 -10.04
N ALA A 215 -16.05 -3.10 -8.96
CA ALA A 215 -15.44 -4.39 -8.65
C ALA A 215 -15.77 -5.45 -9.72
N ARG A 216 -17.02 -5.53 -10.18
CA ARG A 216 -17.40 -6.42 -11.29
C ARG A 216 -16.71 -6.05 -12.60
N TRP A 217 -16.53 -4.76 -12.87
CA TRP A 217 -15.81 -4.30 -14.04
C TRP A 217 -14.33 -4.74 -13.99
N LEU A 218 -13.64 -4.54 -12.86
CA LEU A 218 -12.27 -5.03 -12.65
C LEU A 218 -12.18 -6.55 -12.83
N ARG A 219 -13.16 -7.27 -12.31
CA ARG A 219 -13.27 -8.72 -12.50
C ARG A 219 -13.37 -9.09 -13.98
N SER A 220 -14.17 -8.36 -14.77
CA SER A 220 -14.32 -8.57 -16.21
C SER A 220 -13.05 -8.27 -17.01
N LYS A 221 -12.11 -7.48 -16.43
CA LYS A 221 -10.79 -7.20 -17.02
C LYS A 221 -9.74 -8.27 -16.73
N GLY A 222 -10.02 -9.19 -15.79
CA GLY A 222 -9.12 -10.30 -15.48
C GLY A 222 -8.64 -10.38 -14.03
N VAL A 223 -8.89 -9.34 -13.21
CA VAL A 223 -8.51 -9.35 -11.78
C VAL A 223 -9.26 -10.46 -11.06
N THR A 224 -8.55 -11.31 -10.31
CA THR A 224 -9.18 -12.45 -9.63
C THR A 224 -9.99 -12.02 -8.41
N ASN A 225 -9.48 -11.12 -7.60
CA ASN A 225 -10.11 -10.63 -6.36
C ASN A 225 -10.04 -9.10 -6.32
N PRO A 226 -10.89 -8.36 -7.03
CA PRO A 226 -10.95 -6.90 -6.88
C PRO A 226 -11.56 -6.52 -5.54
N VAL A 227 -10.95 -5.54 -4.87
CA VAL A 227 -11.41 -4.97 -3.59
C VAL A 227 -11.50 -3.46 -3.74
N ILE A 228 -12.67 -2.88 -3.53
CA ILE A 228 -12.82 -1.42 -3.46
C ILE A 228 -12.83 -1.01 -1.99
N THR A 229 -11.87 -0.21 -1.57
CA THR A 229 -11.84 0.36 -0.22
C THR A 229 -12.64 1.66 -0.18
N MET A 230 -13.55 1.77 0.81
CA MET A 230 -14.51 2.89 0.93
C MET A 230 -14.35 3.63 2.26
N GLY A 231 -13.16 3.68 2.81
CA GLY A 231 -12.85 4.35 4.07
C GLY A 231 -13.80 3.94 5.20
N ALA A 232 -14.55 4.90 5.74
CA ALA A 232 -15.50 4.66 6.82
C ALA A 232 -16.72 3.81 6.42
N GLN A 233 -16.89 3.45 5.17
CA GLN A 233 -17.95 2.56 4.69
C GLN A 233 -17.48 1.11 4.53
N GLY A 234 -16.21 0.80 4.83
CA GLY A 234 -15.66 -0.55 4.76
C GLY A 234 -15.09 -0.90 3.38
N ILE A 235 -15.39 -2.10 2.88
CA ILE A 235 -14.90 -2.57 1.58
C ILE A 235 -15.99 -3.29 0.80
N VAL A 236 -15.87 -3.28 -0.53
CA VAL A 236 -16.54 -4.21 -1.43
C VAL A 236 -15.50 -5.15 -2.02
N TRP A 237 -15.75 -6.46 -1.94
CA TRP A 237 -14.91 -7.50 -2.53
C TRP A 237 -15.72 -8.41 -3.44
N CYS A 238 -15.23 -8.69 -4.63
CA CYS A 238 -15.77 -9.74 -5.49
C CYS A 238 -14.82 -10.95 -5.52
N ASP A 239 -15.34 -12.12 -5.21
CA ASP A 239 -14.59 -13.37 -5.22
C ASP A 239 -14.36 -13.94 -6.64
N GLU A 240 -13.62 -15.04 -6.72
CA GLU A 240 -13.30 -15.73 -7.98
C GLU A 240 -14.54 -16.24 -8.73
N THR A 241 -15.68 -16.44 -8.04
CA THR A 241 -16.95 -16.83 -8.65
C THR A 241 -17.73 -15.63 -9.22
N GLY A 242 -17.28 -14.40 -8.93
CA GLY A 242 -17.96 -13.15 -9.29
C GLY A 242 -19.02 -12.72 -8.28
N GLN A 243 -19.14 -13.40 -7.13
CA GLN A 243 -20.01 -12.96 -6.05
C GLN A 243 -19.34 -11.77 -5.33
N CYS A 244 -20.04 -10.64 -5.28
CA CYS A 244 -19.55 -9.43 -4.61
C CYS A 244 -20.28 -9.26 -3.26
N ARG A 245 -19.52 -8.95 -2.22
CA ARG A 245 -19.98 -8.75 -0.85
C ARG A 245 -19.42 -7.44 -0.30
N THR A 246 -20.14 -6.87 0.65
CA THR A 246 -19.69 -5.67 1.39
C THR A 246 -19.36 -6.09 2.83
N ALA A 247 -18.19 -5.67 3.30
CA ALA A 247 -17.82 -5.80 4.71
C ALA A 247 -17.94 -4.45 5.42
N THR A 248 -18.52 -4.46 6.61
CA THR A 248 -18.62 -3.26 7.45
C THR A 248 -17.25 -2.85 8.01
N PRO A 249 -17.01 -1.56 8.29
CA PRO A 249 -15.74 -1.11 8.87
C PRO A 249 -15.58 -1.55 10.32
N PHE A 250 -14.34 -1.52 10.83
CA PHE A 250 -14.08 -1.52 12.27
C PHE A 250 -14.41 -0.15 12.87
N ALA A 251 -14.98 -0.13 14.06
CA ALA A 251 -15.27 1.10 14.79
C ALA A 251 -13.96 1.60 15.47
N VAL A 252 -13.43 2.69 14.95
CA VAL A 252 -12.25 3.38 15.50
C VAL A 252 -12.49 4.88 15.48
N THR A 253 -11.72 5.64 16.26
CA THR A 253 -11.72 7.11 16.19
C THR A 253 -10.54 7.54 15.32
N PRO A 254 -10.78 7.97 14.06
CA PRO A 254 -9.70 8.36 13.17
C PRO A 254 -9.08 9.70 13.62
N VAL A 255 -7.75 9.77 13.49
CA VAL A 255 -6.93 10.97 13.72
C VAL A 255 -6.29 11.43 12.41
N ASP A 256 -5.77 10.47 11.63
CA ASP A 256 -5.11 10.71 10.35
C ASP A 256 -5.28 9.48 9.46
N THR A 257 -5.77 9.66 8.25
CA THR A 257 -6.02 8.54 7.32
C THR A 257 -4.83 8.19 6.44
N THR A 258 -3.70 8.88 6.61
CA THR A 258 -2.46 8.62 5.86
C THR A 258 -2.02 7.16 6.05
N ALA A 259 -1.60 6.53 4.97
CA ALA A 259 -1.13 5.14 4.92
C ALA A 259 -2.15 4.05 5.37
N ALA A 260 -3.45 4.37 5.53
CA ALA A 260 -4.45 3.34 5.85
C ALA A 260 -4.57 2.27 4.75
N GLY A 261 -4.54 2.69 3.47
CA GLY A 261 -4.52 1.80 2.31
C GLY A 261 -3.23 0.96 2.25
N ASP A 262 -2.07 1.58 2.56
CA ASP A 262 -0.79 0.89 2.60
C ASP A 262 -0.77 -0.18 3.71
N ALA A 263 -1.28 0.16 4.91
CA ALA A 263 -1.42 -0.77 6.02
C ALA A 263 -2.37 -1.94 5.68
N PHE A 264 -3.47 -1.65 4.98
CA PHE A 264 -4.39 -2.67 4.46
C PHE A 264 -3.68 -3.59 3.47
N ALA A 265 -2.98 -3.06 2.47
CA ALA A 265 -2.31 -3.86 1.43
C ALA A 265 -1.19 -4.74 2.02
N GLY A 266 -0.36 -4.18 2.91
CA GLY A 266 0.67 -4.92 3.62
C GLY A 266 0.10 -6.07 4.46
N ALA A 267 -0.98 -5.81 5.21
CA ALA A 267 -1.66 -6.81 6.02
C ALA A 267 -2.34 -7.90 5.17
N LEU A 268 -2.98 -7.53 4.06
CA LEU A 268 -3.57 -8.48 3.12
C LEU A 268 -2.48 -9.44 2.60
N GLY A 269 -1.32 -8.90 2.24
CA GLY A 269 -0.18 -9.69 1.79
C GLY A 269 0.26 -10.72 2.82
N VAL A 270 0.43 -10.31 4.07
CA VAL A 270 0.83 -11.21 5.16
C VAL A 270 -0.21 -12.30 5.40
N ALA A 271 -1.48 -11.91 5.53
CA ALA A 271 -2.57 -12.87 5.81
C ALA A 271 -2.73 -13.92 4.69
N LEU A 272 -2.59 -13.51 3.42
CA LEU A 272 -2.63 -14.42 2.27
C LEU A 272 -1.40 -15.34 2.21
N ALA A 273 -0.23 -14.85 2.58
CA ALA A 273 1.00 -15.65 2.63
C ALA A 273 0.98 -16.67 3.78
N GLU A 274 0.30 -16.36 4.89
CA GLU A 274 0.03 -17.29 5.99
C GLU A 274 -1.06 -18.32 5.67
N GLY A 275 -1.72 -18.21 4.51
CA GLY A 275 -2.76 -19.15 4.09
C GLY A 275 -4.12 -18.91 4.73
N MET A 276 -4.40 -17.73 5.25
CA MET A 276 -5.74 -17.38 5.71
C MET A 276 -6.74 -17.46 4.54
N SER A 277 -7.99 -17.81 4.85
CA SER A 277 -9.07 -17.71 3.87
C SER A 277 -9.27 -16.26 3.43
N ASN A 278 -9.71 -16.03 2.20
CA ASN A 278 -9.89 -14.67 1.66
C ASN A 278 -10.74 -13.76 2.57
N PRO A 279 -11.89 -14.20 3.14
CA PRO A 279 -12.65 -13.40 4.09
C PRO A 279 -11.85 -13.03 5.35
N ASN A 280 -11.08 -13.97 5.91
CA ASN A 280 -10.27 -13.72 7.11
C ASN A 280 -9.07 -12.79 6.80
N ALA A 281 -8.44 -12.95 5.63
CA ALA A 281 -7.37 -12.08 5.17
C ALA A 281 -7.85 -10.63 4.98
N LEU A 282 -9.01 -10.44 4.37
CA LEU A 282 -9.63 -9.13 4.20
C LEU A 282 -10.02 -8.52 5.56
N ARG A 283 -10.57 -9.32 6.47
CA ARG A 283 -10.90 -8.87 7.81
C ARG A 283 -9.66 -8.40 8.59
N PHE A 284 -8.56 -9.14 8.51
CA PHE A 284 -7.27 -8.79 9.10
C PHE A 284 -6.73 -7.48 8.48
N ALA A 285 -6.81 -7.34 7.17
CA ALA A 285 -6.39 -6.14 6.44
C ALA A 285 -7.23 -4.91 6.82
N CYS A 286 -8.56 -5.05 6.93
CA CYS A 286 -9.46 -3.99 7.39
C CYS A 286 -9.13 -3.52 8.80
N ALA A 287 -8.86 -4.44 9.73
CA ALA A 287 -8.47 -4.11 11.10
C ALA A 287 -7.16 -3.31 11.13
N THR A 288 -6.18 -3.72 10.32
CA THR A 288 -4.87 -3.05 10.24
C THR A 288 -5.01 -1.65 9.64
N GLY A 289 -5.75 -1.50 8.54
CA GLY A 289 -6.03 -0.19 7.93
C GLY A 289 -6.79 0.74 8.87
N ALA A 290 -7.79 0.23 9.58
CA ALA A 290 -8.53 1.01 10.58
C ALA A 290 -7.63 1.50 11.72
N LEU A 291 -6.77 0.64 12.29
CA LEU A 291 -5.82 1.02 13.34
C LEU A 291 -4.80 2.05 12.87
N ALA A 292 -4.34 1.98 11.63
CA ALA A 292 -3.41 2.97 11.07
C ALA A 292 -4.02 4.38 11.06
N THR A 293 -5.35 4.51 11.03
CA THR A 293 -5.99 5.84 11.11
C THR A 293 -6.03 6.45 12.51
N THR A 294 -5.73 5.69 13.56
CA THR A 294 -5.90 6.14 14.96
C THR A 294 -4.75 6.97 15.51
N LYS A 295 -3.68 7.14 14.73
CA LYS A 295 -2.48 7.91 15.10
C LYS A 295 -2.06 8.83 13.95
N PRO A 296 -1.36 9.93 14.22
CA PRO A 296 -0.85 10.81 13.18
C PRO A 296 0.34 10.21 12.42
N GLY A 297 0.47 10.54 11.15
CA GLY A 297 1.57 10.20 10.25
C GLY A 297 1.43 8.83 9.59
N ALA A 298 2.31 8.56 8.60
CA ALA A 298 2.31 7.32 7.84
C ALA A 298 2.88 6.13 8.63
N GLN A 299 4.19 5.87 8.50
CA GLN A 299 4.84 4.73 9.18
C GLN A 299 4.70 4.72 10.71
N PRO A 300 4.72 5.86 11.43
CA PRO A 300 4.50 5.85 12.87
C PRO A 300 3.12 5.31 13.31
N ALA A 301 2.11 5.43 12.46
CA ALA A 301 0.74 5.00 12.73
C ALA A 301 0.50 3.50 12.46
N ILE A 302 1.33 2.84 11.67
CA ILE A 302 1.19 1.44 11.30
C ILE A 302 1.29 0.55 12.55
N PRO A 303 0.26 -0.27 12.84
CA PRO A 303 0.20 -1.08 14.06
C PRO A 303 1.11 -2.31 13.99
N THR A 304 1.42 -2.85 15.17
CA THR A 304 2.00 -4.20 15.33
C THR A 304 0.92 -5.27 15.32
N ARG A 305 1.31 -6.53 15.11
CA ARG A 305 0.40 -7.68 15.05
C ARG A 305 -0.49 -7.80 16.28
N ASP A 306 0.09 -7.69 17.48
CA ASP A 306 -0.65 -7.84 18.73
C ASP A 306 -1.81 -6.87 18.85
N VAL A 307 -1.63 -5.61 18.41
CA VAL A 307 -2.67 -4.58 18.42
C VAL A 307 -3.79 -4.92 17.43
N VAL A 308 -3.44 -5.47 16.26
CA VAL A 308 -4.43 -5.92 15.26
C VAL A 308 -5.23 -7.09 15.79
N GLU A 309 -4.57 -8.09 16.38
CA GLU A 309 -5.25 -9.27 16.96
C GLU A 309 -6.17 -8.89 18.13
N GLN A 310 -5.77 -7.91 18.95
CA GLN A 310 -6.62 -7.38 20.00
C GLN A 310 -7.89 -6.71 19.43
N LEU A 311 -7.78 -5.91 18.38
CA LEU A 311 -8.97 -5.31 17.75
C LEU A 311 -9.90 -6.37 17.18
N LEU A 312 -9.36 -7.39 16.53
CA LEU A 312 -10.11 -8.52 15.98
C LEU A 312 -10.91 -9.27 17.05
N GLN A 313 -10.36 -9.40 18.26
CA GLN A 313 -11.03 -10.03 19.40
C GLN A 313 -12.13 -9.15 20.00
N THR A 314 -11.90 -7.84 20.09
CA THR A 314 -12.86 -6.89 20.70
C THR A 314 -14.04 -6.58 19.78
N GLN A 315 -13.90 -6.73 18.47
CA GLN A 315 -14.95 -6.48 17.48
C GLN A 315 -15.16 -7.71 16.57
N PRO A 316 -15.67 -8.83 17.10
CA PRO A 316 -15.75 -10.09 16.37
C PRO A 316 -16.68 -10.05 15.15
N GLU A 317 -17.67 -9.15 15.13
CA GLU A 317 -18.65 -9.01 14.03
C GLU A 317 -18.21 -8.02 12.93
N ALA A 318 -17.19 -7.18 13.19
CA ALA A 318 -16.75 -6.20 12.21
C ALA A 318 -16.06 -6.86 11.01
N ALA A 319 -16.24 -6.29 9.83
CA ALA A 319 -15.62 -6.70 8.56
C ALA A 319 -15.81 -8.19 8.20
N ARG A 320 -16.92 -8.79 8.58
CA ARG A 320 -17.31 -10.14 8.13
C ARG A 320 -17.83 -10.11 6.70
N LEU A 321 -17.43 -11.11 5.89
CA LEU A 321 -17.77 -11.29 4.47
C LEU A 321 -18.48 -12.60 4.21
#